data_7aa70a66c118d65904043c9432c73466
#
_entry.id   7aa70a66c118d65904043c9432c73466
#
_cell.length_a   1.000
_cell.length_b   1.000
_cell.length_c   1.000
_cell.angle_alpha   90.00
_cell.angle_beta   90.00
_cell.angle_gamma   90.00
#
_symmetry.space_group_name_H-M   'P 1'
#
loop_
_entity.id
_entity.type
_entity.pdbx_description
1 polymer ?
#
loop_
_entity_poly.entity_id
_entity_poly.type
_entity_poly.pdbx_seq_one_letter_code
_entity_poly.pdbx_strand_id
1 'polypeptide(L)'
;MQFTSNSDKITRDYFDSLLIETRYLDAVLPTTEMTLFGETFRTPIMTAALSHLHNSAQNGMTIYAQAAVQSGAVHWVGMGSDKELEEIVATGARTIKIIKPHADNREVLRKIEHAVKIGCIAVGMDIDHAFNSEGGYDNVFGLPMKAKSTEELAEFVQAAGVPFIAKGVLSPYDAEKCLKAGCAGIVVSHHHGMIQYAVPPLMVLQDIISVTGDSIPVFVDCGIESGIDAYKCLALGAKAISVGRHLMPLLKNGADAVAQRINDMTAELAGVMARTGVKALDKMDATVIHRRTF
;
A
#
# COMPACT_ATOMS: atom_id res chain seq x y z
N MET A 1 -9.55 -18.84 -2.67
CA MET A 1 -9.65 -17.54 -3.36
C MET A 1 -9.59 -17.74 -4.86
N GLN A 2 -10.38 -17.02 -5.65
CA GLN A 2 -10.29 -17.07 -7.12
C GLN A 2 -9.29 -16.01 -7.56
N PHE A 3 -8.18 -16.43 -8.17
CA PHE A 3 -7.18 -15.49 -8.71
C PHE A 3 -7.74 -14.80 -9.96
N THR A 4 -7.56 -13.48 -10.03
CA THR A 4 -8.01 -12.67 -11.16
C THR A 4 -6.98 -12.60 -12.29
N SER A 5 -5.72 -12.92 -11.99
CA SER A 5 -4.62 -12.93 -12.97
C SER A 5 -3.57 -13.99 -12.63
N ASN A 6 -2.72 -14.33 -13.60
CA ASN A 6 -1.56 -15.18 -13.35
C ASN A 6 -0.57 -14.52 -12.37
N SER A 7 -0.45 -13.19 -12.40
CA SER A 7 0.39 -12.44 -11.47
C SER A 7 -0.08 -12.59 -10.01
N ASP A 8 -1.40 -12.58 -9.76
CA ASP A 8 -1.95 -12.83 -8.43
C ASP A 8 -1.60 -14.24 -7.91
N LYS A 9 -1.74 -15.26 -8.78
CA LYS A 9 -1.38 -16.63 -8.43
C LYS A 9 0.12 -16.76 -8.15
N ILE A 10 0.97 -16.24 -9.02
CA ILE A 10 2.43 -16.26 -8.87
C ILE A 10 2.84 -15.53 -7.58
N THR A 11 2.19 -14.41 -7.26
CA THR A 11 2.43 -13.67 -6.01
C THR A 11 2.07 -14.51 -4.79
N ARG A 12 0.93 -15.21 -4.80
CA ARG A 12 0.57 -16.10 -3.69
C ARG A 12 1.57 -17.27 -3.55
N ASP A 13 1.92 -17.92 -4.66
CA ASP A 13 2.92 -18.99 -4.70
C ASP A 13 4.28 -18.50 -4.14
N TYR A 14 4.65 -17.25 -4.42
CA TYR A 14 5.88 -16.64 -3.88
C TYR A 14 5.79 -16.43 -2.35
N PHE A 15 4.69 -15.88 -1.82
CA PHE A 15 4.46 -15.80 -0.37
C PHE A 15 4.58 -17.17 0.30
N ASP A 16 4.00 -18.20 -0.31
CA ASP A 16 4.00 -19.58 0.22
C ASP A 16 5.38 -20.25 0.14
N SER A 17 6.27 -19.74 -0.70
CA SER A 17 7.66 -20.19 -0.80
C SER A 17 8.58 -19.60 0.28
N LEU A 18 8.13 -18.58 1.02
CA LEU A 18 8.89 -17.95 2.08
C LEU A 18 8.56 -18.60 3.43
N LEU A 19 9.57 -19.17 4.07
CA LEU A 19 9.50 -19.82 5.37
C LEU A 19 10.07 -18.91 6.45
N ILE A 20 9.63 -19.10 7.70
CA ILE A 20 10.00 -18.27 8.84
C ILE A 20 10.76 -19.12 9.86
N GLU A 21 11.99 -18.75 10.17
CA GLU A 21 12.78 -19.33 11.26
C GLU A 21 12.33 -18.76 12.61
N THR A 22 12.17 -19.60 13.60
CA THR A 22 11.76 -19.19 14.94
C THR A 22 12.97 -18.98 15.87
N ARG A 23 12.87 -17.95 16.74
CA ARG A 23 13.89 -17.59 17.74
C ARG A 23 13.21 -17.26 19.07
N TYR A 24 13.34 -18.11 20.05
CA TYR A 24 12.62 -17.99 21.33
C TYR A 24 13.46 -17.48 22.50
N LEU A 25 14.79 -17.74 22.48
CA LEU A 25 15.65 -17.33 23.60
C LEU A 25 15.72 -15.81 23.64
N ASP A 26 15.52 -15.24 24.83
CA ASP A 26 15.48 -13.81 25.10
C ASP A 26 14.36 -13.04 24.37
N ALA A 27 13.38 -13.75 23.81
CA ALA A 27 12.23 -13.13 23.18
C ALA A 27 11.33 -12.42 24.21
N VAL A 28 10.71 -11.31 23.79
CA VAL A 28 9.84 -10.48 24.60
C VAL A 28 8.51 -10.24 23.87
N LEU A 29 7.49 -9.76 24.59
CA LEU A 29 6.25 -9.33 23.94
C LEU A 29 6.50 -8.14 23.02
N PRO A 30 6.09 -8.20 21.76
CA PRO A 30 6.35 -7.15 20.78
C PRO A 30 5.34 -5.99 20.86
N THR A 31 5.73 -4.84 20.29
CA THR A 31 4.81 -3.78 19.89
C THR A 31 4.68 -3.73 18.37
N THR A 32 3.45 -3.51 17.89
CA THR A 32 3.15 -3.32 16.46
C THR A 32 2.94 -1.86 16.08
N GLU A 33 3.21 -0.93 16.99
CA GLU A 33 3.10 0.50 16.73
C GLU A 33 4.04 0.94 15.62
N MET A 34 3.50 1.75 14.71
CA MET A 34 4.22 2.30 13.55
C MET A 34 4.22 3.82 13.59
N THR A 35 5.38 4.43 13.43
CA THR A 35 5.47 5.88 13.15
C THR A 35 5.58 6.10 11.65
N LEU A 36 4.70 6.94 11.11
CA LEU A 36 4.68 7.34 9.71
C LEU A 36 4.33 8.83 9.59
N PHE A 37 5.13 9.59 8.84
CA PHE A 37 4.95 11.03 8.61
C PHE A 37 4.72 11.85 9.90
N GLY A 38 5.43 11.50 10.98
CA GLY A 38 5.35 12.18 12.28
C GLY A 38 4.18 11.77 13.17
N GLU A 39 3.35 10.82 12.75
CA GLU A 39 2.22 10.31 13.52
C GLU A 39 2.42 8.84 13.90
N THR A 40 1.83 8.42 15.03
CA THR A 40 1.90 7.02 15.50
C THR A 40 0.56 6.31 15.25
N PHE A 41 0.65 5.11 14.68
CA PHE A 41 -0.45 4.22 14.36
C PHE A 41 -0.31 2.90 15.13
N ARG A 42 -1.44 2.26 15.44
CA ARG A 42 -1.45 1.01 16.23
C ARG A 42 -0.92 -0.20 15.46
N THR A 43 -0.88 -0.12 14.14
CA THR A 43 -0.55 -1.24 13.26
C THR A 43 0.13 -0.78 11.99
N PRO A 44 1.08 -1.57 11.41
CA PRO A 44 1.62 -1.33 10.08
C PRO A 44 0.71 -1.87 8.97
N ILE A 45 -0.44 -2.45 9.32
CA ILE A 45 -1.42 -3.01 8.38
C ILE A 45 -2.42 -1.91 8.04
N MET A 46 -2.29 -1.37 6.84
CA MET A 46 -3.09 -0.25 6.32
C MET A 46 -4.19 -0.77 5.39
N THR A 47 -5.21 0.03 5.14
CA THR A 47 -6.13 -0.25 4.04
C THR A 47 -5.47 0.09 2.71
N ALA A 48 -5.80 -0.62 1.63
CA ALA A 48 -5.24 -0.34 0.29
C ALA A 48 -6.01 0.78 -0.43
N ALA A 49 -5.35 1.44 -1.39
CA ALA A 49 -5.93 2.49 -2.23
C ALA A 49 -7.00 1.94 -3.21
N LEU A 50 -8.13 1.50 -2.66
CA LEU A 50 -9.27 1.02 -3.45
C LEU A 50 -10.16 2.18 -3.93
N SER A 51 -11.01 1.86 -4.90
CA SER A 51 -12.00 2.76 -5.52
C SER A 51 -13.31 2.01 -5.71
N HIS A 52 -14.42 2.76 -5.81
CA HIS A 52 -15.72 2.20 -6.21
C HIS A 52 -16.24 1.05 -5.34
N LEU A 53 -15.99 1.08 -4.03
CA LEU A 53 -16.44 0.05 -3.09
C LEU A 53 -17.95 0.00 -2.89
N HIS A 54 -18.71 0.94 -3.48
CA HIS A 54 -20.17 0.89 -3.52
C HIS A 54 -20.71 -0.40 -4.19
N ASN A 55 -19.91 -1.05 -5.04
CA ASN A 55 -20.23 -2.36 -5.61
C ASN A 55 -20.17 -3.50 -4.56
N SER A 56 -19.43 -3.32 -3.47
CA SER A 56 -19.29 -4.30 -2.39
C SER A 56 -20.25 -4.03 -1.23
N ALA A 57 -20.54 -2.74 -0.96
CA ALA A 57 -21.48 -2.30 0.08
C ALA A 57 -21.93 -0.86 -0.20
N GLN A 58 -23.19 -0.55 0.11
CA GLN A 58 -23.64 0.85 0.13
C GLN A 58 -22.75 1.63 1.09
N ASN A 59 -22.25 2.80 0.68
CA ASN A 59 -21.26 3.60 1.42
C ASN A 59 -19.93 2.86 1.71
N GLY A 60 -19.55 1.88 0.85
CA GLY A 60 -18.37 1.04 1.07
C GLY A 60 -17.07 1.82 1.28
N MET A 61 -16.89 2.98 0.62
CA MET A 61 -15.72 3.84 0.80
C MET A 61 -15.66 4.43 2.23
N THR A 62 -16.79 4.94 2.74
CA THR A 62 -16.88 5.49 4.10
C THR A 62 -16.75 4.39 5.16
N ILE A 63 -17.37 3.22 4.94
CA ILE A 63 -17.21 2.04 5.81
C ILE A 63 -15.74 1.64 5.93
N TYR A 64 -15.03 1.63 4.80
CA TYR A 64 -13.62 1.26 4.76
C TYR A 64 -12.74 2.26 5.52
N ALA A 65 -13.03 3.56 5.40
CA ALA A 65 -12.35 4.62 6.15
C ALA A 65 -12.64 4.52 7.66
N GLN A 66 -13.89 4.29 8.06
CA GLN A 66 -14.28 4.09 9.47
C GLN A 66 -13.55 2.88 10.09
N ALA A 67 -13.40 1.79 9.34
CA ALA A 67 -12.65 0.63 9.80
C ALA A 67 -11.18 0.94 10.08
N ALA A 68 -10.55 1.79 9.25
CA ALA A 68 -9.18 2.25 9.50
C ALA A 68 -9.09 3.09 10.80
N VAL A 69 -10.07 3.96 11.05
CA VAL A 69 -10.15 4.72 12.32
C VAL A 69 -10.25 3.78 13.52
N GLN A 70 -11.16 2.82 13.48
CA GLN A 70 -11.40 1.88 14.57
C GLN A 70 -10.20 0.98 14.89
N SER A 71 -9.48 0.55 13.85
CA SER A 71 -8.26 -0.26 14.00
C SER A 71 -7.01 0.55 14.31
N GLY A 72 -7.07 1.90 14.23
CA GLY A 72 -5.90 2.78 14.39
C GLY A 72 -4.89 2.63 13.24
N ALA A 73 -5.38 2.31 12.04
CA ALA A 73 -4.61 2.13 10.83
C ALA A 73 -4.60 3.38 9.94
N VAL A 74 -3.63 3.49 9.04
CA VAL A 74 -3.65 4.47 7.95
C VAL A 74 -4.66 4.04 6.89
N HIS A 75 -5.45 4.97 6.41
CA HIS A 75 -6.39 4.77 5.31
C HIS A 75 -5.80 5.24 3.98
N TRP A 76 -5.95 4.41 2.93
CA TRP A 76 -5.60 4.81 1.58
C TRP A 76 -6.85 4.80 0.70
N VAL A 77 -6.95 5.78 -0.19
CA VAL A 77 -8.06 5.90 -1.12
C VAL A 77 -7.56 6.13 -2.54
N GLY A 78 -8.14 5.40 -3.49
CA GLY A 78 -7.85 5.52 -4.92
C GLY A 78 -8.71 6.57 -5.60
N MET A 79 -9.17 6.28 -6.82
CA MET A 79 -10.01 7.16 -7.64
C MET A 79 -11.40 7.36 -7.01
N GLY A 80 -11.93 8.56 -7.13
CA GLY A 80 -13.26 8.93 -6.66
C GLY A 80 -13.52 10.41 -6.90
N SER A 81 -14.74 10.86 -6.60
CA SER A 81 -15.10 12.29 -6.66
C SER A 81 -14.51 13.07 -5.49
N ASP A 82 -14.43 14.38 -5.62
CA ASP A 82 -13.99 15.27 -4.56
C ASP A 82 -14.90 15.14 -3.33
N LYS A 83 -16.22 15.09 -3.53
CA LYS A 83 -17.22 14.90 -2.48
C LYS A 83 -17.04 13.57 -1.72
N GLU A 84 -16.78 12.48 -2.43
CA GLU A 84 -16.51 11.19 -1.79
C GLU A 84 -15.25 11.24 -0.91
N LEU A 85 -14.20 11.94 -1.37
CA LEU A 85 -12.99 12.13 -0.59
C LEU A 85 -13.26 12.99 0.67
N GLU A 86 -14.08 14.04 0.57
CA GLU A 86 -14.51 14.84 1.71
C GLU A 86 -15.26 13.99 2.75
N GLU A 87 -16.18 13.14 2.30
CA GLU A 87 -16.94 12.22 3.15
C GLU A 87 -16.01 11.21 3.86
N ILE A 88 -14.98 10.70 3.17
CA ILE A 88 -13.96 9.81 3.72
C ILE A 88 -13.15 10.54 4.81
N VAL A 89 -12.62 11.71 4.52
CA VAL A 89 -11.81 12.47 5.48
C VAL A 89 -12.64 12.91 6.70
N ALA A 90 -13.93 13.23 6.50
CA ALA A 90 -14.86 13.57 7.57
C ALA A 90 -15.10 12.43 8.59
N THR A 91 -14.76 11.18 8.25
CA THR A 91 -14.77 10.07 9.23
C THR A 91 -13.69 10.18 10.29
N GLY A 92 -12.70 11.07 10.12
CA GLY A 92 -11.51 11.18 10.95
C GLY A 92 -10.36 10.24 10.54
N ALA A 93 -10.51 9.48 9.44
CA ALA A 93 -9.47 8.59 8.93
C ALA A 93 -8.23 9.38 8.49
N ARG A 94 -7.06 8.96 8.95
CA ARG A 94 -5.77 9.51 8.50
C ARG A 94 -5.51 9.01 7.08
N THR A 95 -5.87 9.83 6.10
CA THR A 95 -6.07 9.42 4.71
C THR A 95 -4.88 9.80 3.82
N ILE A 96 -4.43 8.85 3.01
CA ILE A 96 -3.50 9.04 1.89
C ILE A 96 -4.29 8.92 0.59
N LYS A 97 -4.28 9.99 -0.22
CA LYS A 97 -4.98 10.03 -1.52
C LYS A 97 -4.06 9.63 -2.66
N ILE A 98 -4.42 8.59 -3.41
CA ILE A 98 -3.74 8.19 -4.64
C ILE A 98 -4.52 8.71 -5.85
N ILE A 99 -3.81 9.42 -6.73
CA ILE A 99 -4.34 10.09 -7.92
C ILE A 99 -3.90 9.30 -9.15
N LYS A 100 -4.75 9.20 -10.16
CA LYS A 100 -4.39 8.59 -11.44
C LYS A 100 -3.49 9.53 -12.28
N PRO A 101 -2.64 9.00 -13.17
CA PRO A 101 -1.75 9.81 -14.01
C PRO A 101 -2.52 10.44 -15.18
N HIS A 102 -3.50 11.31 -14.88
CA HIS A 102 -4.30 12.01 -15.89
C HIS A 102 -3.42 12.67 -16.95
N ALA A 103 -3.81 12.60 -18.23
CA ALA A 103 -3.07 13.22 -19.33
C ALA A 103 -2.96 14.74 -19.15
N ASP A 104 -4.00 15.38 -18.59
CA ASP A 104 -3.96 16.80 -18.22
C ASP A 104 -3.33 16.98 -16.82
N ASN A 105 -2.13 17.52 -16.77
CA ASN A 105 -1.41 17.78 -15.52
C ASN A 105 -2.14 18.78 -14.62
N ARG A 106 -2.97 19.68 -15.17
CA ARG A 106 -3.78 20.62 -14.37
C ARG A 106 -4.80 19.88 -13.52
N GLU A 107 -5.38 18.78 -14.03
CA GLU A 107 -6.30 17.96 -13.25
C GLU A 107 -5.57 17.21 -12.13
N VAL A 108 -4.34 16.76 -12.37
CA VAL A 108 -3.50 16.16 -11.31
C VAL A 108 -3.24 17.18 -10.20
N LEU A 109 -2.78 18.39 -10.55
CA LEU A 109 -2.51 19.46 -9.60
C LEU A 109 -3.76 19.88 -8.82
N ARG A 110 -4.90 20.02 -9.49
CA ARG A 110 -6.19 20.33 -8.85
C ARG A 110 -6.56 19.28 -7.79
N LYS A 111 -6.39 17.98 -8.12
CA LYS A 111 -6.70 16.89 -7.18
C LYS A 111 -5.71 16.86 -6.01
N ILE A 112 -4.45 17.18 -6.23
CA ILE A 112 -3.44 17.33 -5.16
C ILE A 112 -3.89 18.45 -4.22
N GLU A 113 -4.15 19.65 -4.75
CA GLU A 113 -4.58 20.82 -3.97
C GLU A 113 -5.84 20.52 -3.14
N HIS A 114 -6.85 19.90 -3.75
CA HIS A 114 -8.08 19.52 -3.05
C HIS A 114 -7.81 18.56 -1.91
N ALA A 115 -7.06 17.48 -2.14
CA ALA A 115 -6.75 16.48 -1.13
C ALA A 115 -5.97 17.07 0.06
N VAL A 116 -5.01 17.92 -0.21
CA VAL A 116 -4.24 18.63 0.84
C VAL A 116 -5.13 19.59 1.63
N LYS A 117 -5.95 20.38 0.94
CA LYS A 117 -6.85 21.37 1.56
C LYS A 117 -7.84 20.72 2.54
N ILE A 118 -8.33 19.53 2.24
CA ILE A 118 -9.28 18.83 3.12
C ILE A 118 -8.61 17.98 4.21
N GLY A 119 -7.27 17.94 4.28
CA GLY A 119 -6.52 17.32 5.36
C GLY A 119 -6.03 15.89 5.12
N CYS A 120 -5.85 15.46 3.87
CA CYS A 120 -5.10 14.23 3.60
C CYS A 120 -3.67 14.37 4.13
N ILE A 121 -3.17 13.32 4.82
CA ILE A 121 -1.83 13.33 5.44
C ILE A 121 -0.70 13.17 4.42
N ALA A 122 -1.02 12.63 3.25
CA ALA A 122 -0.15 12.48 2.11
C ALA A 122 -0.99 12.34 0.83
N VAL A 123 -0.36 12.59 -0.30
CA VAL A 123 -0.93 12.32 -1.63
C VAL A 123 0.03 11.45 -2.43
N GLY A 124 -0.41 10.90 -3.53
CA GLY A 124 0.47 10.11 -4.40
C GLY A 124 -0.16 9.83 -5.76
N MET A 125 0.55 9.06 -6.57
CA MET A 125 0.13 8.72 -7.92
C MET A 125 0.33 7.24 -8.23
N ASP A 126 -0.69 6.61 -8.86
CA ASP A 126 -0.56 5.30 -9.51
C ASP A 126 0.22 5.47 -10.83
N ILE A 127 1.55 5.31 -10.82
CA ILE A 127 2.38 5.52 -12.02
C ILE A 127 2.18 4.45 -13.09
N ASP A 128 1.67 3.29 -12.70
CA ASP A 128 1.47 2.11 -13.52
C ASP A 128 0.18 2.13 -14.36
N HIS A 129 -0.71 3.10 -14.13
CA HIS A 129 -1.99 3.26 -14.83
C HIS A 129 -1.91 4.14 -16.10
N ALA A 130 -0.78 4.15 -16.76
CA ALA A 130 -0.58 5.01 -17.94
C ALA A 130 -0.99 4.34 -19.25
N PHE A 131 -0.92 3.01 -19.32
CA PHE A 131 -1.10 2.26 -20.57
C PHE A 131 -2.19 1.18 -20.43
N ASN A 132 -2.93 0.96 -21.50
CA ASN A 132 -3.84 -0.17 -21.64
C ASN A 132 -3.11 -1.44 -22.14
N SER A 133 -3.81 -2.57 -22.18
CA SER A 133 -3.25 -3.86 -22.62
C SER A 133 -2.89 -3.93 -24.11
N GLU A 134 -3.29 -2.95 -24.92
CA GLU A 134 -3.10 -2.91 -26.38
C GLU A 134 -1.92 -2.01 -26.78
N GLY A 135 -1.20 -1.43 -25.80
CA GLY A 135 -0.04 -0.56 -26.05
C GLY A 135 -0.39 0.91 -26.29
N GLY A 136 -1.67 1.30 -26.15
CA GLY A 136 -2.09 2.69 -26.16
C GLY A 136 -2.13 3.28 -24.75
N TYR A 137 -2.38 4.58 -24.64
CA TYR A 137 -2.66 5.19 -23.34
C TYR A 137 -4.00 4.70 -22.80
N ASP A 138 -4.06 4.53 -21.48
CA ASP A 138 -5.26 4.08 -20.79
C ASP A 138 -6.34 5.18 -20.76
N ASN A 139 -7.59 4.76 -20.64
CA ASN A 139 -8.74 5.62 -20.45
C ASN A 139 -9.57 5.08 -19.27
N VAL A 140 -9.51 5.76 -18.16
CA VAL A 140 -10.22 5.36 -16.94
C VAL A 140 -11.49 6.20 -16.80
N PHE A 141 -12.64 5.58 -17.01
CA PHE A 141 -13.96 6.24 -16.95
C PHE A 141 -14.08 7.50 -17.85
N GLY A 142 -13.56 7.42 -19.07
CA GLY A 142 -13.59 8.53 -20.02
C GLY A 142 -12.49 9.58 -19.82
N LEU A 143 -11.63 9.41 -18.83
CA LEU A 143 -10.50 10.29 -18.56
C LEU A 143 -9.22 9.68 -19.15
N PRO A 144 -8.53 10.36 -20.08
CA PRO A 144 -7.29 9.87 -20.66
C PRO A 144 -6.15 9.90 -19.65
N MET A 145 -5.36 8.83 -19.62
CA MET A 145 -4.15 8.71 -18.82
C MET A 145 -2.91 8.90 -19.69
N LYS A 146 -1.76 9.19 -19.05
CA LYS A 146 -0.47 9.34 -19.73
C LYS A 146 0.66 9.04 -18.74
N ALA A 147 1.71 8.37 -19.22
CA ALA A 147 2.94 8.19 -18.44
C ALA A 147 3.54 9.55 -18.09
N LYS A 148 4.03 9.68 -16.86
CA LYS A 148 4.67 10.90 -16.37
C LYS A 148 6.18 10.79 -16.47
N SER A 149 6.82 11.90 -16.83
CA SER A 149 8.28 12.02 -16.74
C SER A 149 8.72 12.21 -15.29
N THR A 150 10.01 12.03 -15.01
CA THR A 150 10.59 12.31 -13.69
C THR A 150 10.42 13.78 -13.31
N GLU A 151 10.51 14.68 -14.28
CA GLU A 151 10.34 16.13 -14.12
C GLU A 151 8.88 16.47 -13.77
N GLU A 152 7.89 15.93 -14.51
CA GLU A 152 6.47 16.09 -14.18
C GLU A 152 6.16 15.55 -12.78
N LEU A 153 6.75 14.40 -12.40
CA LEU A 153 6.58 13.85 -11.06
C LEU A 153 7.17 14.79 -9.98
N ALA A 154 8.35 15.39 -10.24
CA ALA A 154 8.96 16.37 -9.34
C ALA A 154 8.10 17.62 -9.17
N GLU A 155 7.45 18.11 -10.24
CA GLU A 155 6.49 19.23 -10.16
C GLU A 155 5.31 18.88 -9.23
N PHE A 156 4.76 17.66 -9.32
CA PHE A 156 3.66 17.23 -8.45
C PHE A 156 4.11 17.09 -7.00
N VAL A 157 5.31 16.55 -6.76
CA VAL A 157 5.93 16.47 -5.42
C VAL A 157 6.07 17.87 -4.81
N GLN A 158 6.58 18.82 -5.56
CA GLN A 158 6.75 20.20 -5.10
C GLN A 158 5.40 20.88 -4.81
N ALA A 159 4.41 20.66 -5.66
CA ALA A 159 3.07 21.24 -5.52
C ALA A 159 2.29 20.67 -4.33
N ALA A 160 2.58 19.45 -3.89
CA ALA A 160 1.83 18.78 -2.85
C ALA A 160 1.98 19.47 -1.48
N GLY A 161 3.19 19.90 -1.09
CA GLY A 161 3.43 20.49 0.23
C GLY A 161 3.22 19.51 1.42
N VAL A 162 2.83 18.28 1.13
CA VAL A 162 2.73 17.11 2.03
C VAL A 162 3.50 15.94 1.41
N PRO A 163 3.81 14.86 2.15
CA PRO A 163 4.49 13.70 1.56
C PRO A 163 3.80 13.22 0.27
N PHE A 164 4.60 13.01 -0.80
CA PHE A 164 4.11 12.48 -2.08
C PHE A 164 4.62 11.07 -2.31
N ILE A 165 3.74 10.14 -2.66
CA ILE A 165 4.03 8.71 -2.76
C ILE A 165 3.81 8.22 -4.20
N ALA A 166 4.81 7.57 -4.79
CA ALA A 166 4.65 6.87 -6.06
C ALA A 166 4.15 5.44 -5.81
N LYS A 167 3.01 5.07 -6.39
CA LYS A 167 2.44 3.72 -6.28
C LYS A 167 2.49 3.00 -7.63
N GLY A 168 2.71 1.69 -7.61
CA GLY A 168 2.92 0.88 -8.80
C GLY A 168 4.40 0.77 -9.20
N VAL A 169 5.31 1.05 -8.27
CA VAL A 169 6.74 0.84 -8.46
C VAL A 169 7.04 -0.66 -8.37
N LEU A 170 7.67 -1.23 -9.41
CA LEU A 170 7.97 -2.66 -9.46
C LEU A 170 9.41 -2.95 -9.96
N SER A 171 10.26 -1.94 -9.95
CA SER A 171 11.66 -2.05 -10.36
C SER A 171 12.56 -1.07 -9.61
N PRO A 172 13.85 -1.41 -9.40
CA PRO A 172 14.86 -0.46 -8.93
C PRO A 172 14.96 0.77 -9.83
N TYR A 173 14.81 0.58 -11.14
CA TYR A 173 14.85 1.65 -12.14
C TYR A 173 13.81 2.76 -11.90
N ASP A 174 12.56 2.39 -11.60
CA ASP A 174 11.54 3.40 -11.26
C ASP A 174 11.70 3.93 -9.84
N ALA A 175 12.22 3.12 -8.91
CA ALA A 175 12.54 3.57 -7.56
C ALA A 175 13.59 4.70 -7.57
N GLU A 176 14.67 4.57 -8.36
CA GLU A 176 15.67 5.63 -8.56
C GLU A 176 15.06 6.93 -9.09
N LYS A 177 14.14 6.83 -10.07
CA LYS A 177 13.44 7.99 -10.61
C LYS A 177 12.51 8.65 -9.60
N CYS A 178 11.82 7.85 -8.79
CA CYS A 178 10.97 8.36 -7.71
C CYS A 178 11.80 9.13 -6.67
N LEU A 179 12.98 8.60 -6.28
CA LEU A 179 13.92 9.31 -5.40
C LEU A 179 14.39 10.62 -6.04
N LYS A 180 14.80 10.59 -7.30
CA LYS A 180 15.24 11.77 -8.04
C LYS A 180 14.14 12.82 -8.15
N ALA A 181 12.88 12.41 -8.28
CA ALA A 181 11.73 13.33 -8.28
C ALA A 181 11.39 13.90 -6.89
N GLY A 182 11.99 13.36 -5.82
CA GLY A 182 11.74 13.80 -4.45
C GLY A 182 10.52 13.14 -3.79
N CYS A 183 10.08 11.97 -4.27
CA CYS A 183 9.01 11.23 -3.62
C CYS A 183 9.37 10.93 -2.16
N ALA A 184 8.40 11.07 -1.27
CA ALA A 184 8.53 10.81 0.17
C ALA A 184 8.17 9.36 0.55
N GLY A 185 7.87 8.51 -0.41
CA GLY A 185 7.58 7.09 -0.24
C GLY A 185 7.23 6.42 -1.56
N ILE A 186 7.31 5.09 -1.59
CA ILE A 186 6.90 4.28 -2.73
C ILE A 186 6.08 3.08 -2.28
N VAL A 187 5.13 2.64 -3.12
CA VAL A 187 4.41 1.37 -2.95
C VAL A 187 4.88 0.40 -4.01
N VAL A 188 5.51 -0.70 -3.58
CA VAL A 188 5.90 -1.82 -4.45
C VAL A 188 4.65 -2.63 -4.75
N SER A 189 4.22 -2.60 -6.01
CA SER A 189 2.90 -3.10 -6.42
C SER A 189 2.88 -3.49 -7.89
N HIS A 190 2.23 -4.59 -8.24
CA HIS A 190 1.84 -4.94 -9.62
C HIS A 190 0.36 -4.64 -9.93
N HIS A 191 -0.32 -3.95 -9.03
CA HIS A 191 -1.69 -3.43 -9.19
C HIS A 191 -2.67 -4.49 -9.72
N HIS A 192 -2.73 -5.68 -9.09
CA HIS A 192 -3.51 -6.85 -9.51
C HIS A 192 -3.09 -7.47 -10.84
N GLY A 193 -1.82 -7.34 -11.20
CA GLY A 193 -1.36 -7.88 -12.47
C GLY A 193 -1.95 -7.14 -13.65
N MET A 194 -1.79 -5.82 -13.68
CA MET A 194 -2.08 -5.01 -14.87
C MET A 194 -1.37 -5.57 -16.10
N ILE A 195 -0.23 -6.22 -15.89
CA ILE A 195 0.41 -7.09 -16.87
C ILE A 195 0.38 -8.54 -16.35
N GLN A 196 0.07 -9.50 -17.22
CA GLN A 196 0.19 -10.93 -16.91
C GLN A 196 1.66 -11.29 -16.66
N TYR A 197 1.91 -12.19 -15.71
CA TYR A 197 3.26 -12.61 -15.31
C TYR A 197 4.13 -11.48 -14.73
N ALA A 198 3.53 -10.43 -14.17
CA ALA A 198 4.27 -9.46 -13.38
C ALA A 198 4.97 -10.15 -12.22
N VAL A 199 6.19 -9.70 -11.90
CA VAL A 199 6.94 -10.22 -10.75
C VAL A 199 6.21 -9.94 -9.44
N PRO A 200 6.22 -10.87 -8.47
CA PRO A 200 5.70 -10.59 -7.13
C PRO A 200 6.39 -9.38 -6.49
N PRO A 201 5.66 -8.48 -5.83
CA PRO A 201 6.26 -7.34 -5.13
C PRO A 201 7.39 -7.73 -4.17
N LEU A 202 7.22 -8.81 -3.41
CA LEU A 202 8.26 -9.29 -2.48
C LEU A 202 9.51 -9.81 -3.17
N MET A 203 9.42 -10.24 -4.44
CA MET A 203 10.58 -10.73 -5.19
C MET A 203 11.57 -9.62 -5.49
N VAL A 204 11.09 -8.40 -5.72
CA VAL A 204 11.90 -7.22 -6.08
C VAL A 204 12.07 -6.23 -4.91
N LEU A 205 11.42 -6.50 -3.77
CA LEU A 205 11.40 -5.57 -2.63
C LEU A 205 12.80 -5.22 -2.14
N GLN A 206 13.65 -6.22 -1.92
CA GLN A 206 15.01 -6.00 -1.38
C GLN A 206 15.90 -5.25 -2.38
N ASP A 207 15.76 -5.50 -3.68
CA ASP A 207 16.47 -4.76 -4.73
C ASP A 207 16.04 -3.29 -4.74
N ILE A 208 14.75 -3.03 -4.60
CA ILE A 208 14.20 -1.67 -4.48
C ILE A 208 14.71 -0.98 -3.21
N ILE A 209 14.71 -1.68 -2.07
CA ILE A 209 15.22 -1.14 -0.80
C ILE A 209 16.73 -0.86 -0.90
N SER A 210 17.50 -1.66 -1.63
CA SER A 210 18.92 -1.38 -1.84
C SER A 210 19.18 -0.04 -2.53
N VAL A 211 18.22 0.44 -3.34
CA VAL A 211 18.26 1.75 -4.01
C VAL A 211 17.75 2.85 -3.10
N THR A 212 16.63 2.63 -2.40
CA THR A 212 16.01 3.67 -1.55
C THR A 212 16.74 3.86 -0.23
N GLY A 213 17.38 2.81 0.27
CA GLY A 213 17.95 2.78 1.62
C GLY A 213 16.89 3.14 2.66
N ASP A 214 17.30 3.84 3.70
CA ASP A 214 16.44 4.38 4.75
C ASP A 214 15.89 5.78 4.40
N SER A 215 16.10 6.26 3.17
CA SER A 215 15.76 7.64 2.78
C SER A 215 14.26 7.90 2.77
N ILE A 216 13.47 6.90 2.36
CA ILE A 216 12.01 6.97 2.27
C ILE A 216 11.37 5.63 2.68
N PRO A 217 10.16 5.64 3.26
CA PRO A 217 9.42 4.41 3.53
C PRO A 217 9.03 3.70 2.22
N VAL A 218 9.23 2.38 2.23
CA VAL A 218 8.79 1.47 1.17
C VAL A 218 7.59 0.68 1.69
N PHE A 219 6.48 0.77 0.99
CA PHE A 219 5.24 0.05 1.28
C PHE A 219 5.06 -1.10 0.30
N VAL A 220 4.28 -2.11 0.68
CA VAL A 220 3.97 -3.25 -0.18
C VAL A 220 2.46 -3.48 -0.19
N ASP A 221 1.91 -3.81 -1.34
CA ASP A 221 0.55 -4.34 -1.49
C ASP A 221 0.54 -5.61 -2.36
N CYS A 222 -0.63 -6.09 -2.73
CA CYS A 222 -0.88 -7.30 -3.51
C CYS A 222 -0.59 -8.63 -2.78
N GLY A 223 -1.60 -9.49 -2.76
CA GLY A 223 -1.49 -10.87 -2.27
C GLY A 223 -1.39 -11.03 -0.74
N ILE A 224 -1.54 -9.97 0.05
CA ILE A 224 -1.44 -9.99 1.51
C ILE A 224 -2.81 -10.34 2.10
N GLU A 225 -2.89 -11.43 2.85
CA GLU A 225 -4.13 -12.01 3.36
C GLU A 225 -4.10 -12.32 4.86
N SER A 226 -2.91 -12.26 5.49
CA SER A 226 -2.69 -12.61 6.89
C SER A 226 -1.65 -11.73 7.56
N GLY A 227 -1.60 -11.75 8.89
CA GLY A 227 -0.51 -11.14 9.65
C GLY A 227 0.84 -11.83 9.42
N ILE A 228 0.82 -13.11 9.00
CA ILE A 228 2.03 -13.84 8.59
C ILE A 228 2.58 -13.27 7.28
N ASP A 229 1.73 -12.98 6.31
CA ASP A 229 2.15 -12.31 5.07
C ASP A 229 2.70 -10.91 5.36
N ALA A 230 2.01 -10.15 6.23
CA ALA A 230 2.49 -8.86 6.69
C ALA A 230 3.89 -8.98 7.32
N TYR A 231 4.11 -9.98 8.17
CA TYR A 231 5.43 -10.22 8.78
C TYR A 231 6.52 -10.44 7.71
N LYS A 232 6.25 -11.26 6.69
CA LYS A 232 7.21 -11.52 5.59
C LYS A 232 7.60 -10.23 4.87
N CYS A 233 6.63 -9.35 4.57
CA CYS A 233 6.90 -8.06 3.96
C CYS A 233 7.79 -7.18 4.84
N LEU A 234 7.44 -7.05 6.11
CA LEU A 234 8.15 -6.21 7.09
C LEU A 234 9.57 -6.75 7.36
N ALA A 235 9.72 -8.08 7.52
CA ALA A 235 11.03 -8.70 7.69
C ALA A 235 11.95 -8.50 6.49
N LEU A 236 11.41 -8.44 5.27
CA LEU A 236 12.15 -8.15 4.04
C LEU A 236 12.37 -6.64 3.81
N GLY A 237 11.99 -5.78 4.76
CA GLY A 237 12.33 -4.37 4.81
C GLY A 237 11.20 -3.40 4.45
N ALA A 238 9.97 -3.85 4.21
CA ALA A 238 8.86 -2.93 4.06
C ALA A 238 8.61 -2.15 5.37
N LYS A 239 8.26 -0.86 5.25
CA LYS A 239 7.85 -0.02 6.38
C LYS A 239 6.45 -0.39 6.89
N ALA A 240 5.55 -0.66 5.97
CA ALA A 240 4.17 -1.06 6.23
C ALA A 240 3.58 -1.74 4.99
N ILE A 241 2.41 -2.35 5.17
CA ILE A 241 1.69 -3.04 4.10
C ILE A 241 0.28 -2.51 3.95
N SER A 242 -0.31 -2.66 2.77
CA SER A 242 -1.72 -2.34 2.58
C SER A 242 -2.53 -3.53 2.07
N VAL A 243 -3.72 -3.70 2.65
CA VAL A 243 -4.62 -4.82 2.39
C VAL A 243 -5.89 -4.31 1.69
N GLY A 244 -6.20 -4.86 0.54
CA GLY A 244 -7.34 -4.45 -0.27
C GLY A 244 -8.40 -5.54 -0.40
N ARG A 245 -8.31 -6.33 -1.46
CA ARG A 245 -9.32 -7.33 -1.84
C ARG A 245 -9.69 -8.32 -0.74
N HIS A 246 -8.76 -8.64 0.14
CA HIS A 246 -9.02 -9.53 1.28
C HIS A 246 -10.06 -8.93 2.25
N LEU A 247 -10.11 -7.59 2.37
CA LEU A 247 -11.06 -6.88 3.22
C LEU A 247 -12.41 -6.57 2.54
N MET A 248 -12.44 -6.50 1.19
CA MET A 248 -13.65 -6.11 0.45
C MET A 248 -14.90 -6.94 0.77
N PRO A 249 -14.84 -8.28 0.88
CA PRO A 249 -16.02 -9.10 1.19
C PRO A 249 -16.64 -8.79 2.56
N LEU A 250 -15.87 -8.19 3.47
CA LEU A 250 -16.31 -7.86 4.83
C LEU A 250 -17.09 -6.54 4.89
N LEU A 251 -16.98 -5.68 3.87
CA LEU A 251 -17.65 -4.38 3.82
C LEU A 251 -19.18 -4.49 3.96
N LYS A 252 -19.77 -5.56 3.45
CA LYS A 252 -21.21 -5.85 3.60
C LYS A 252 -21.64 -6.04 5.06
N ASN A 253 -20.69 -6.35 5.95
CA ASN A 253 -20.92 -6.55 7.38
C ASN A 253 -20.55 -5.31 8.22
N GLY A 254 -20.25 -4.17 7.55
CA GLY A 254 -19.94 -2.90 8.19
C GLY A 254 -18.48 -2.70 8.60
N ALA A 255 -18.20 -1.53 9.15
CA ALA A 255 -16.84 -1.11 9.53
C ALA A 255 -16.23 -2.00 10.61
N ASP A 256 -17.03 -2.43 11.58
CA ASP A 256 -16.58 -3.28 12.70
C ASP A 256 -15.98 -4.60 12.22
N ALA A 257 -16.60 -5.24 11.19
CA ALA A 257 -16.10 -6.49 10.64
C ALA A 257 -14.75 -6.31 9.91
N VAL A 258 -14.58 -5.20 9.20
CA VAL A 258 -13.32 -4.87 8.53
C VAL A 258 -12.24 -4.51 9.56
N ALA A 259 -12.57 -3.69 10.56
CA ALA A 259 -11.66 -3.32 11.65
C ALA A 259 -11.22 -4.55 12.45
N GLN A 260 -12.16 -5.46 12.75
CA GLN A 260 -11.83 -6.70 13.46
C GLN A 260 -10.81 -7.53 12.65
N ARG A 261 -10.98 -7.65 11.33
CA ARG A 261 -10.00 -8.39 10.51
C ARG A 261 -8.62 -7.74 10.52
N ILE A 262 -8.53 -6.40 10.48
CA ILE A 262 -7.25 -5.68 10.60
C ILE A 262 -6.62 -5.96 11.98
N ASN A 263 -7.42 -5.95 13.06
CA ASN A 263 -6.95 -6.27 14.40
C ASN A 263 -6.48 -7.73 14.52
N ASP A 264 -7.21 -8.68 13.91
CA ASP A 264 -6.81 -10.10 13.88
C ASP A 264 -5.48 -10.29 13.17
N MET A 265 -5.31 -9.66 12.00
CA MET A 265 -4.04 -9.68 11.27
C MET A 265 -2.91 -9.03 12.06
N THR A 266 -3.20 -7.97 12.82
CA THR A 266 -2.23 -7.33 13.71
C THR A 266 -1.82 -8.25 14.86
N ALA A 267 -2.76 -8.99 15.44
CA ALA A 267 -2.48 -9.99 16.45
C ALA A 267 -1.68 -11.19 15.89
N GLU A 268 -2.01 -11.66 14.69
CA GLU A 268 -1.22 -12.68 13.97
C GLU A 268 0.23 -12.19 13.77
N LEU A 269 0.43 -10.94 13.31
CA LEU A 269 1.75 -10.31 13.15
C LEU A 269 2.51 -10.29 14.48
N ALA A 270 1.90 -9.81 15.55
CA ALA A 270 2.52 -9.79 16.88
C ALA A 270 2.90 -11.20 17.34
N GLY A 271 2.05 -12.20 17.07
CA GLY A 271 2.33 -13.60 17.38
C GLY A 271 3.56 -14.15 16.66
N VAL A 272 3.80 -13.76 15.41
CA VAL A 272 5.02 -14.14 14.67
C VAL A 272 6.22 -13.36 15.18
N MET A 273 6.10 -12.05 15.41
CA MET A 273 7.17 -11.22 15.98
C MET A 273 7.68 -11.81 17.30
N ALA A 274 6.78 -12.21 18.20
CA ALA A 274 7.16 -12.84 19.47
C ALA A 274 7.96 -14.15 19.25
N ARG A 275 7.55 -14.97 18.27
CA ARG A 275 8.21 -16.27 17.98
C ARG A 275 9.52 -16.14 17.20
N THR A 276 9.83 -14.96 16.71
CA THR A 276 11.08 -14.65 15.98
C THR A 276 11.99 -13.71 16.75
N GLY A 277 11.65 -13.39 18.02
CA GLY A 277 12.44 -12.53 18.88
C GLY A 277 12.42 -11.06 18.50
N VAL A 278 11.47 -10.63 17.63
CA VAL A 278 11.34 -9.24 17.18
C VAL A 278 10.48 -8.45 18.16
N LYS A 279 11.05 -7.46 18.84
CA LYS A 279 10.36 -6.67 19.87
C LYS A 279 9.59 -5.45 19.33
N ALA A 280 9.94 -4.94 18.16
CA ALA A 280 9.32 -3.76 17.53
C ALA A 280 9.59 -3.76 16.03
N LEU A 281 8.82 -2.98 15.26
CA LEU A 281 8.89 -2.95 13.79
C LEU A 281 10.25 -2.44 13.25
N ASP A 282 10.96 -1.62 14.01
CA ASP A 282 12.33 -1.15 13.67
C ASP A 282 13.41 -2.20 13.94
N LYS A 283 13.05 -3.37 14.45
CA LYS A 283 13.92 -4.50 14.74
C LYS A 283 13.60 -5.74 13.90
N MET A 284 12.86 -5.54 12.80
CA MET A 284 12.63 -6.62 11.85
C MET A 284 13.97 -7.15 11.28
N ASP A 285 14.03 -8.45 11.05
CA ASP A 285 15.26 -9.14 10.64
C ASP A 285 14.97 -10.07 9.45
N ALA A 286 15.54 -9.74 8.29
CA ALA A 286 15.39 -10.52 7.08
C ALA A 286 16.04 -11.91 7.16
N THR A 287 16.99 -12.12 8.07
CA THR A 287 17.71 -13.40 8.20
C THR A 287 16.84 -14.55 8.70
N VAL A 288 15.64 -14.26 9.23
CA VAL A 288 14.66 -15.29 9.59
C VAL A 288 13.82 -15.78 8.40
N ILE A 289 13.94 -15.13 7.24
CA ILE A 289 13.17 -15.51 6.04
C ILE A 289 14.03 -16.42 5.17
N HIS A 290 13.55 -17.64 4.97
CA HIS A 290 14.18 -18.65 4.13
C HIS A 290 13.33 -18.94 2.91
N ARG A 291 13.97 -19.14 1.76
CA ARG A 291 13.26 -19.58 0.55
C ARG A 291 13.16 -21.09 0.51
N ARG A 292 11.96 -21.60 0.27
CA ARG A 292 11.72 -23.04 0.07
C ARG A 292 12.43 -23.51 -1.19
N THR A 293 13.18 -24.62 -1.08
CA THR A 293 13.95 -25.25 -2.17
C THR A 293 13.54 -26.67 -2.49
N PHE A 294 12.48 -27.19 -1.85
CA PHE A 294 11.98 -28.57 -1.99
C PHE A 294 10.52 -28.58 -2.43
#